data_27fdf9434c67a7fc06efaba6196a8fe4
#
_entry.id   27fdf9434c67a7fc06efaba6196a8fe4
#
_cell.length_a   1.000
_cell.length_b   1.000
_cell.length_c   1.000
_cell.angle_alpha   90.00
_cell.angle_beta   90.00
_cell.angle_gamma   90.00
#
_symmetry.space_group_name_H-M   'P 1'
#
loop_
_entity.id
_entity.type
_entity.pdbx_description
1 polymer ?
#
loop_
_entity_poly.entity_id
_entity_poly.type
_entity_poly.pdbx_seq_one_letter_code
_entity_poly.pdbx_strand_id
1 'polypeptide(L)'
;MTSYRSIYTYVWDLAEEGIAQALAEFRGLGLDTVTMAASYHAGKFLRPHGKSGKVYFPEDGTVYFKTNAARYGAITPVENTMMAGRDVMRELCDGPMQVNAWLVLLHNTLIGTRHAHATTANASGDRYIYSLCPSHPDARAYAAWLSQQTGRKY
;
A
#
# COMPACT_ATOMS: atom_id res chain seq x y z
N MET A 1 9.70 5.94 -29.12
CA MET A 1 9.01 6.08 -27.80
C MET A 1 8.85 4.69 -27.23
N THR A 2 9.47 4.41 -26.10
CA THR A 2 9.24 3.15 -25.37
C THR A 2 7.82 3.18 -24.81
N SER A 3 6.97 2.24 -25.20
CA SER A 3 5.60 2.16 -24.70
C SER A 3 5.66 1.72 -23.23
N TYR A 4 5.06 2.48 -22.33
CA TYR A 4 4.86 2.12 -20.92
C TYR A 4 3.75 1.08 -20.81
N ARG A 5 4.06 -0.08 -20.22
CA ARG A 5 3.13 -1.19 -20.03
C ARG A 5 3.22 -1.70 -18.60
N SER A 6 2.23 -1.36 -17.80
CA SER A 6 2.19 -1.69 -16.38
C SER A 6 1.05 -2.64 -16.05
N ILE A 7 1.26 -3.47 -15.03
CA ILE A 7 0.22 -4.26 -14.37
C ILE A 7 0.03 -3.75 -12.93
N TYR A 8 -1.23 -3.57 -12.52
CA TYR A 8 -1.58 -3.34 -11.13
C TYR A 8 -1.64 -4.67 -10.40
N THR A 9 -1.03 -4.74 -9.23
CA THR A 9 -0.98 -5.96 -8.43
C THR A 9 -1.03 -5.68 -6.94
N TYR A 10 -1.41 -6.70 -6.18
CA TYR A 10 -1.39 -6.67 -4.73
C TYR A 10 -0.19 -7.44 -4.19
N VAL A 11 0.34 -6.94 -3.07
CA VAL A 11 1.51 -7.55 -2.41
C VAL A 11 1.25 -8.99 -1.97
N TRP A 12 0.06 -9.28 -1.46
CA TRP A 12 -0.29 -10.62 -1.00
C TRP A 12 -0.32 -11.66 -2.12
N ASP A 13 -0.64 -11.27 -3.34
CA ASP A 13 -0.57 -12.17 -4.50
C ASP A 13 0.88 -12.45 -4.86
N LEU A 14 1.70 -11.41 -5.02
CA LEU A 14 3.13 -11.54 -5.31
C LEU A 14 3.88 -12.34 -4.24
N ALA A 15 3.54 -12.12 -2.96
CA ALA A 15 4.20 -12.82 -1.86
C ALA A 15 3.87 -14.31 -1.82
N GLU A 16 2.65 -14.71 -2.21
CA GLU A 16 2.21 -16.10 -2.23
C GLU A 16 2.67 -16.84 -3.49
N GLU A 17 2.63 -16.19 -4.64
CA GLU A 17 3.07 -16.78 -5.92
C GLU A 17 4.59 -16.88 -6.02
N GLY A 18 5.29 -15.95 -5.37
CA GLY A 18 6.74 -15.77 -5.44
C GLY A 18 7.11 -14.61 -6.36
N ILE A 19 7.77 -13.60 -5.79
CA ILE A 19 8.08 -12.34 -6.49
C ILE A 19 8.87 -12.60 -7.78
N ALA A 20 9.94 -13.39 -7.72
CA ALA A 20 10.79 -13.63 -8.88
C ALA A 20 10.04 -14.35 -10.01
N GLN A 21 9.17 -15.30 -9.67
CA GLN A 21 8.33 -16.01 -10.64
C GLN A 21 7.32 -15.08 -11.28
N ALA A 22 6.57 -14.31 -10.50
CA ALA A 22 5.57 -13.36 -11.00
C ALA A 22 6.20 -12.31 -11.93
N LEU A 23 7.37 -11.75 -11.56
CA LEU A 23 8.08 -10.80 -12.41
C LEU A 23 8.56 -11.42 -13.73
N ALA A 24 8.99 -12.68 -13.72
CA ALA A 24 9.39 -13.39 -14.94
C ALA A 24 8.18 -13.60 -15.87
N GLU A 25 7.03 -13.97 -15.33
CA GLU A 25 5.78 -14.14 -16.09
C GLU A 25 5.30 -12.79 -16.68
N PHE A 26 5.29 -11.72 -15.91
CA PHE A 26 4.91 -10.39 -16.39
C PHE A 26 5.81 -9.91 -17.54
N ARG A 27 7.12 -10.13 -17.42
CA ARG A 27 8.06 -9.82 -18.51
C ARG A 27 7.81 -10.69 -19.75
N GLY A 28 7.50 -11.97 -19.56
CA GLY A 28 7.13 -12.88 -20.65
C GLY A 28 5.89 -12.42 -21.43
N LEU A 29 4.96 -11.74 -20.75
CA LEU A 29 3.80 -11.07 -21.35
C LEU A 29 4.13 -9.71 -21.99
N GLY A 30 5.39 -9.28 -21.93
CA GLY A 30 5.85 -8.02 -22.53
C GLY A 30 5.57 -6.78 -21.65
N LEU A 31 5.31 -6.96 -20.36
CA LEU A 31 5.18 -5.86 -19.41
C LEU A 31 6.57 -5.39 -18.94
N ASP A 32 6.71 -4.09 -18.66
CA ASP A 32 7.96 -3.46 -18.21
C ASP A 32 7.88 -2.92 -16.78
N THR A 33 6.67 -2.74 -16.25
CA THR A 33 6.43 -2.08 -14.98
C THR A 33 5.41 -2.83 -14.13
N VAL A 34 5.65 -2.87 -12.82
CA VAL A 34 4.68 -3.31 -11.80
C VAL A 34 4.20 -2.10 -11.02
N THR A 35 2.89 -1.90 -10.94
CA THR A 35 2.26 -0.93 -10.06
C THR A 35 1.68 -1.65 -8.85
N MET A 36 2.42 -1.62 -7.74
CA MET A 36 2.11 -2.37 -6.54
C MET A 36 1.30 -1.54 -5.54
N ALA A 37 0.23 -2.12 -4.98
CA ALA A 37 -0.49 -1.52 -3.86
C ALA A 37 0.40 -1.48 -2.61
N ALA A 38 1.12 -0.37 -2.43
CA ALA A 38 2.09 -0.19 -1.35
C ALA A 38 1.43 0.23 -0.01
N SER A 39 0.20 0.75 -0.04
CA SER A 39 -0.70 0.91 1.10
C SER A 39 -2.12 0.56 0.67
N TYR A 40 -2.87 -0.15 1.53
CA TYR A 40 -4.22 -0.54 1.16
C TYR A 40 -5.15 -0.64 2.36
N HIS A 41 -6.46 -0.61 2.09
CA HIS A 41 -7.54 -0.73 3.08
C HIS A 41 -8.06 -2.16 3.15
N ALA A 42 -8.89 -2.46 4.16
CA ALA A 42 -9.63 -3.71 4.26
C ALA A 42 -10.58 -3.90 3.06
N GLY A 43 -10.85 -5.14 2.75
CA GLY A 43 -11.78 -5.51 1.68
C GLY A 43 -11.85 -7.02 1.49
N LYS A 44 -12.63 -7.44 0.52
CA LYS A 44 -12.72 -8.83 0.09
C LYS A 44 -12.20 -8.95 -1.34
N PHE A 45 -11.12 -9.69 -1.51
CA PHE A 45 -10.40 -9.81 -2.78
C PHE A 45 -10.39 -11.26 -3.27
N LEU A 46 -10.57 -11.44 -4.57
CA LEU A 46 -10.32 -12.74 -5.20
C LEU A 46 -8.83 -12.89 -5.46
N ARG A 47 -8.33 -14.09 -5.16
CA ARG A 47 -6.97 -14.54 -5.49
C ARG A 47 -7.05 -15.79 -6.35
N PRO A 48 -7.23 -15.67 -7.66
CA PRO A 48 -7.41 -16.84 -8.54
C PRO A 48 -6.28 -17.86 -8.42
N HIS A 49 -5.05 -17.38 -8.24
CA HIS A 49 -3.84 -18.21 -8.09
C HIS A 49 -3.50 -18.56 -6.63
N GLY A 50 -4.30 -18.08 -5.67
CA GLY A 50 -4.06 -18.32 -4.25
C GLY A 50 -3.98 -19.81 -3.89
N LYS A 51 -2.95 -20.19 -3.16
CA LYS A 51 -2.71 -21.55 -2.68
C LYS A 51 -3.47 -21.84 -1.39
N SER A 52 -3.54 -20.85 -0.50
CA SER A 52 -4.18 -20.93 0.82
C SER A 52 -5.66 -20.57 0.81
N GLY A 53 -6.23 -20.19 -0.33
CA GLY A 53 -7.65 -19.83 -0.49
C GLY A 53 -7.88 -18.88 -1.66
N LYS A 54 -9.14 -18.82 -2.10
CA LYS A 54 -9.54 -17.98 -3.26
C LYS A 54 -10.12 -16.62 -2.85
N VAL A 55 -10.37 -16.41 -1.57
CA VAL A 55 -10.82 -15.14 -1.02
C VAL A 55 -9.85 -14.70 0.06
N TYR A 56 -9.41 -13.45 -0.03
CA TYR A 56 -8.47 -12.84 0.89
C TYR A 56 -9.03 -11.57 1.52
N PHE A 57 -8.78 -11.38 2.80
CA PHE A 57 -9.12 -10.19 3.57
C PHE A 57 -7.82 -9.58 4.10
N PRO A 58 -7.29 -8.53 3.46
CA PRO A 58 -6.08 -7.87 3.94
C PRO A 58 -6.30 -7.16 5.27
N GLU A 59 -5.22 -6.99 6.03
CA GLU A 59 -5.22 -6.13 7.21
C GLU A 59 -5.56 -4.69 6.80
N ASP A 60 -6.46 -4.06 7.55
CA ASP A 60 -6.95 -2.73 7.23
C ASP A 60 -5.87 -1.66 7.40
N GLY A 61 -5.77 -0.79 6.42
CA GLY A 61 -5.00 0.44 6.48
C GLY A 61 -3.50 0.28 6.69
N THR A 62 -2.94 -0.87 6.32
CA THR A 62 -1.52 -1.18 6.49
C THR A 62 -0.68 -0.82 5.26
N VAL A 63 0.64 -0.71 5.47
CA VAL A 63 1.62 -0.48 4.41
C VAL A 63 2.50 -1.71 4.19
N TYR A 64 2.94 -1.90 2.94
CA TYR A 64 3.72 -3.06 2.49
C TYR A 64 5.17 -2.70 2.16
N PHE A 65 5.74 -1.80 2.96
CA PHE A 65 7.15 -1.41 2.92
C PHE A 65 7.63 -1.06 4.32
N LYS A 66 8.94 -1.08 4.54
CA LYS A 66 9.52 -0.72 5.83
C LYS A 66 9.44 0.78 6.09
N THR A 67 8.85 1.16 7.20
CA THR A 67 8.64 2.56 7.58
C THR A 67 9.77 3.10 8.44
N ASN A 68 9.97 4.41 8.40
CA ASN A 68 10.80 5.13 9.37
C ASN A 68 9.89 5.99 10.24
N ALA A 69 9.41 5.43 11.34
CA ALA A 69 8.45 6.09 12.23
C ALA A 69 8.92 7.48 12.73
N ALA A 70 10.24 7.71 12.86
CA ALA A 70 10.77 9.00 13.29
C ALA A 70 10.51 10.16 12.32
N ARG A 71 10.11 9.86 11.08
CA ARG A 71 9.75 10.88 10.08
C ARG A 71 8.29 11.32 10.14
N TYR A 72 7.44 10.52 10.80
CA TYR A 72 6.03 10.81 10.92
C TYR A 72 5.74 11.60 12.19
N GLY A 73 4.67 12.41 12.16
CA GLY A 73 4.20 13.16 13.32
C GLY A 73 3.23 12.35 14.18
N ALA A 74 2.08 12.93 14.52
CA ALA A 74 1.07 12.29 15.36
C ALA A 74 0.46 11.03 14.71
N ILE A 75 0.40 10.96 13.38
CA ILE A 75 -0.12 9.81 12.63
C ILE A 75 1.05 9.08 11.98
N THR A 76 1.22 7.80 12.33
CA THR A 76 2.24 6.91 11.75
C THR A 76 1.57 5.75 11.00
N PRO A 77 2.16 5.27 9.89
CA PRO A 77 1.65 4.09 9.20
C PRO A 77 1.87 2.83 10.03
N VAL A 78 1.04 1.84 9.79
CA VAL A 78 1.15 0.50 10.39
C VAL A 78 1.68 -0.46 9.33
N GLU A 79 2.82 -1.09 9.57
CA GLU A 79 3.35 -2.11 8.68
C GLU A 79 2.48 -3.38 8.75
N ASN A 80 2.19 -3.96 7.58
CA ASN A 80 1.47 -5.23 7.50
C ASN A 80 2.28 -6.35 8.13
N THR A 81 1.62 -7.34 8.75
CA THR A 81 2.30 -8.46 9.42
C THR A 81 3.16 -9.29 8.48
N MET A 82 2.83 -9.36 7.18
CA MET A 82 3.69 -10.04 6.18
C MET A 82 5.05 -9.37 5.98
N MET A 83 5.24 -8.15 6.50
CA MET A 83 6.53 -7.46 6.50
C MET A 83 7.48 -7.94 7.60
N ALA A 84 7.04 -8.87 8.47
CA ALA A 84 7.89 -9.45 9.49
C ALA A 84 9.06 -10.20 8.84
N GLY A 85 10.29 -9.71 9.09
CA GLY A 85 11.50 -10.33 8.57
C GLY A 85 11.82 -10.07 7.08
N ARG A 86 10.98 -9.31 6.33
CA ARG A 86 11.23 -9.00 4.92
C ARG A 86 10.79 -7.57 4.55
N ASP A 87 11.25 -7.09 3.41
CA ASP A 87 10.81 -5.82 2.80
C ASP A 87 10.39 -6.10 1.35
N VAL A 88 9.10 -6.37 1.15
CA VAL A 88 8.56 -6.78 -0.16
C VAL A 88 8.75 -5.70 -1.22
N MET A 89 8.63 -4.42 -0.86
CA MET A 89 8.88 -3.33 -1.79
C MET A 89 10.34 -3.34 -2.25
N ARG A 90 11.28 -3.56 -1.33
CA ARG A 90 12.72 -3.68 -1.66
C ARG A 90 12.96 -4.87 -2.58
N GLU A 91 12.40 -6.04 -2.25
CA GLU A 91 12.53 -7.24 -3.08
C GLU A 91 12.01 -7.01 -4.52
N LEU A 92 10.92 -6.26 -4.69
CA LEU A 92 10.42 -5.87 -6.01
C LEU A 92 11.36 -4.92 -6.74
N CYS A 93 11.85 -3.88 -6.05
CA CYS A 93 12.74 -2.88 -6.64
C CYS A 93 14.12 -3.42 -7.00
N ASP A 94 14.57 -4.46 -6.32
CA ASP A 94 15.81 -5.18 -6.65
C ASP A 94 15.60 -6.15 -7.85
N GLY A 95 14.36 -6.30 -8.30
CA GLY A 95 13.99 -7.12 -9.45
C GLY A 95 14.23 -6.43 -10.81
N PRO A 96 13.94 -7.16 -11.90
CA PRO A 96 14.26 -6.70 -13.26
C PRO A 96 13.20 -5.81 -13.92
N MET A 97 12.18 -5.34 -13.19
CA MET A 97 11.10 -4.50 -13.69
C MET A 97 11.08 -3.15 -12.99
N GLN A 98 10.53 -2.14 -13.64
CA GLN A 98 10.23 -0.88 -12.96
C GLN A 98 9.10 -1.08 -11.95
N VAL A 99 9.17 -0.36 -10.84
CA VAL A 99 8.16 -0.46 -9.76
C VAL A 99 7.56 0.91 -9.49
N ASN A 100 6.23 0.97 -9.55
CA ASN A 100 5.46 2.12 -9.08
C ASN A 100 4.75 1.76 -7.78
N ALA A 101 4.74 2.69 -6.83
CA ALA A 101 3.96 2.57 -5.61
C ALA A 101 2.55 3.15 -5.85
N TRP A 102 1.52 2.30 -5.72
CA TRP A 102 0.14 2.75 -5.60
C TRP A 102 -0.20 2.95 -4.12
N LEU A 103 -0.50 4.19 -3.75
CA LEU A 103 -0.76 4.58 -2.37
C LEU A 103 -2.22 4.97 -2.16
N VAL A 104 -2.85 4.36 -1.18
CA VAL A 104 -4.13 4.81 -0.62
C VAL A 104 -3.79 5.72 0.57
N LEU A 105 -3.88 7.04 0.37
CA LEU A 105 -3.34 8.02 1.32
C LEU A 105 -4.29 8.32 2.48
N LEU A 106 -5.58 8.55 2.20
CA LEU A 106 -6.51 9.09 3.19
C LEU A 106 -7.68 8.15 3.53
N HIS A 107 -7.87 7.06 2.79
CA HIS A 107 -8.85 6.04 3.12
C HIS A 107 -8.19 4.99 4.03
N ASN A 108 -8.47 5.09 5.33
CA ASN A 108 -7.82 4.23 6.33
C ASN A 108 -8.64 4.18 7.63
N THR A 109 -9.45 3.13 7.79
CA THR A 109 -10.32 2.97 8.95
C THR A 109 -9.51 2.72 10.23
N LEU A 110 -8.40 1.99 10.15
CA LEU A 110 -7.53 1.72 11.29
C LEU A 110 -6.97 3.03 11.88
N ILE A 111 -6.41 3.89 11.03
CA ILE A 111 -5.87 5.19 11.45
C ILE A 111 -7.01 6.11 11.89
N GLY A 112 -8.10 6.20 11.15
CA GLY A 112 -9.22 7.06 11.49
C GLY A 112 -9.90 6.70 12.82
N THR A 113 -9.93 5.41 13.17
CA THR A 113 -10.42 4.96 14.49
C THR A 113 -9.48 5.41 15.61
N ARG A 114 -8.16 5.35 15.40
CA ARG A 114 -7.16 5.79 16.39
C ARG A 114 -7.06 7.30 16.51
N HIS A 115 -7.33 8.03 15.43
CA HIS A 115 -7.17 9.48 15.30
C HIS A 115 -8.47 10.13 14.81
N ALA A 116 -9.59 9.88 15.49
CA ALA A 116 -10.91 10.35 15.09
C ALA A 116 -10.98 11.88 14.87
N HIS A 117 -10.18 12.66 15.61
CA HIS A 117 -10.07 14.10 15.44
C HIS A 117 -9.54 14.54 14.06
N ALA A 118 -8.77 13.69 13.40
CA ALA A 118 -8.20 13.93 12.07
C ALA A 118 -9.08 13.41 10.92
N THR A 119 -10.29 12.90 11.21
CA THR A 119 -11.22 12.39 10.18
C THR A 119 -12.17 13.48 9.66
N THR A 120 -12.69 13.26 8.46
CA THR A 120 -13.75 14.10 7.89
C THR A 120 -15.02 14.03 8.74
N ALA A 121 -15.72 15.15 8.88
CA ALA A 121 -17.03 15.21 9.53
C ALA A 121 -18.06 15.89 8.62
N ASN A 122 -19.34 15.50 8.75
CA ASN A 122 -20.43 16.19 8.09
C ASN A 122 -20.90 17.43 8.91
N ALA A 123 -21.91 18.13 8.40
CA ALA A 123 -22.46 19.30 9.06
C ALA A 123 -23.16 19.00 10.42
N SER A 124 -23.56 17.75 10.64
CA SER A 124 -24.15 17.27 11.90
C SER A 124 -23.10 16.85 12.93
N GLY A 125 -21.83 16.85 12.56
CA GLY A 125 -20.73 16.44 13.43
C GLY A 125 -20.39 14.94 13.38
N ASP A 126 -21.07 14.14 12.54
CA ASP A 126 -20.76 12.73 12.38
C ASP A 126 -19.41 12.57 11.68
N ARG A 127 -18.55 11.73 12.26
CA ARG A 127 -17.21 11.49 11.72
C ARG A 127 -17.16 10.24 10.87
N TYR A 128 -16.52 10.38 9.70
CA TYR A 128 -16.27 9.28 8.77
C TYR A 128 -14.91 8.65 9.09
N ILE A 129 -14.90 7.68 10.00
CA ILE A 129 -13.68 7.05 10.51
C ILE A 129 -12.80 6.41 9.43
N TYR A 130 -13.35 6.11 8.26
CA TYR A 130 -12.60 5.58 7.12
C TYR A 130 -11.93 6.66 6.27
N SER A 131 -12.19 7.96 6.52
CA SER A 131 -11.74 9.07 5.68
C SER A 131 -11.00 10.11 6.49
N LEU A 132 -9.67 10.17 6.37
CA LEU A 132 -8.87 11.23 6.95
C LEU A 132 -9.15 12.57 6.24
N CYS A 133 -9.22 13.65 7.02
CA CYS A 133 -9.54 14.98 6.49
C CYS A 133 -8.32 15.61 5.81
N PRO A 134 -8.37 15.93 4.50
CA PRO A 134 -7.26 16.57 3.81
C PRO A 134 -6.91 17.98 4.31
N SER A 135 -7.82 18.61 5.06
CA SER A 135 -7.57 19.90 5.70
C SER A 135 -6.89 19.77 7.07
N HIS A 136 -6.87 18.57 7.67
CA HIS A 136 -6.23 18.35 8.97
C HIS A 136 -4.70 18.28 8.81
N PRO A 137 -3.92 19.05 9.60
CA PRO A 137 -2.46 19.11 9.42
C PRO A 137 -1.77 17.76 9.56
N ASP A 138 -2.18 16.93 10.54
CA ASP A 138 -1.58 15.62 10.75
C ASP A 138 -1.89 14.64 9.61
N ALA A 139 -3.12 14.69 9.05
CA ALA A 139 -3.49 13.87 7.90
C ALA A 139 -2.68 14.26 6.65
N ARG A 140 -2.43 15.56 6.43
CA ARG A 140 -1.56 16.03 5.34
C ARG A 140 -0.11 15.63 5.55
N ALA A 141 0.40 15.77 6.76
CA ALA A 141 1.77 15.37 7.09
C ALA A 141 1.96 13.86 6.86
N TYR A 142 1.01 13.04 7.32
CA TYR A 142 1.00 11.60 7.09
C TYR A 142 1.05 11.27 5.58
N ALA A 143 0.15 11.85 4.78
CA ALA A 143 0.10 11.60 3.34
C ALA A 143 1.38 12.03 2.62
N ALA A 144 1.93 13.19 2.98
CA ALA A 144 3.17 13.72 2.40
C ALA A 144 4.37 12.81 2.72
N TRP A 145 4.52 12.37 3.97
CA TRP A 145 5.62 11.49 4.37
C TRP A 145 5.48 10.09 3.77
N LEU A 146 4.26 9.56 3.67
CA LEU A 146 4.00 8.28 3.02
C LEU A 146 4.47 8.30 1.56
N SER A 147 4.09 9.36 0.82
CA SER A 147 4.50 9.56 -0.58
C SER A 147 6.01 9.75 -0.73
N GLN A 148 6.63 10.54 0.15
CA GLN A 148 8.07 10.78 0.09
C GLN A 148 8.89 9.54 0.41
N GLN A 149 8.42 8.71 1.32
CA GLN A 149 9.14 7.52 1.73
C GLN A 149 9.21 6.50 0.60
N THR A 150 8.10 6.28 -0.10
CA THR A 150 8.07 5.37 -1.26
C THR A 150 8.85 5.89 -2.45
N GLY A 151 8.87 7.21 -2.69
CA GLY A 151 9.59 7.82 -3.82
C GLY A 151 11.10 8.02 -3.62
N ARG A 152 11.63 7.91 -2.40
CA ARG A 152 13.05 8.18 -2.09
C ARG A 152 13.83 6.97 -1.56
N LYS A 153 13.14 5.99 -1.04
CA LYS A 153 13.78 4.83 -0.43
C LYS A 153 14.03 3.70 -1.43
N TYR A 154 13.25 3.68 -2.46
CA TYR A 154 13.21 2.65 -3.50
C TYR A 154 13.45 3.34 -4.88
#